data_1c9085a9fe17d94fc89898d2d433ade1
#
_entry.id   1c9085a9fe17d94fc89898d2d433ade1
#
_cell.length_a   1.000
_cell.length_b   1.000
_cell.length_c   1.000
_cell.angle_alpha   90.00
_cell.angle_beta   90.00
_cell.angle_gamma   90.00
#
_symmetry.space_group_name_H-M   'P 1'
#
loop_
_entity.id
_entity.type
_entity.pdbx_description
1 polymer ?
#
loop_
_entity_poly.entity_id
_entity_poly.type
_entity_poly.pdbx_seq_one_letter_code
_entity_poly.pdbx_strand_id
1 'polypeptide(L)'
;MSSLEQRLSRIEEKLKQENKEARRRIDLNIDMSPQRSRPRPIIVIQLSPAPAPSQRAALQLPLANDGGSRSSSSENSPQHHAYPSRPRHMLTLPTPPYSLQKSLENAEIDQKLQEIMKQTGYLKIDGQRYPAEVSDLINEGEIGSGTCGQVFKVRFKKTGHVIAVKQMRRTGNKDENKRILMDLDVVLKSHDCPYIIQCYGAIVTNTDVFIAMELMGTCAEKLKKRIQGPIPERILGKMTVAIVKALLYLKEKHGVIHRDVKPSNILLDAKGQIKLCDFGISGRLVDSKAKTRSAGCAAYMAPERIDPPDPSKPDYDIRADVWSLGISLVELATGQFPYKNCKTDFEVLTKVLQEDPPLLPLSMGFSLDFQSFVKDCLTKDHRKRPKYHKLLEHSFIRRYEVQEVDVAGWFQGVMERTESPRSSQCYSPHQLQSLFSR
;
A
#
# COMPACT_ATOMS: atom_id res chain seq x y z
N MET A 1 36.37 -10.62 4.18
CA MET A 1 34.99 -10.19 4.57
C MET A 1 34.17 -11.42 4.93
N SER A 2 33.44 -11.39 6.03
CA SER A 2 32.58 -12.51 6.42
C SER A 2 31.41 -12.66 5.41
N SER A 3 30.85 -13.86 5.29
CA SER A 3 29.66 -14.11 4.44
C SER A 3 28.49 -13.16 4.77
N LEU A 4 28.39 -12.72 6.01
CA LEU A 4 27.37 -11.77 6.48
C LEU A 4 27.61 -10.35 5.93
N GLU A 5 28.84 -9.87 5.92
CA GLU A 5 29.18 -8.53 5.38
C GLU A 5 28.89 -8.45 3.89
N GLN A 6 29.18 -9.49 3.14
CA GLN A 6 28.83 -9.55 1.70
C GLN A 6 27.31 -9.52 1.48
N ARG A 7 26.54 -10.18 2.34
CA ARG A 7 25.07 -10.17 2.28
C ARG A 7 24.51 -8.80 2.62
N LEU A 8 25.02 -8.15 3.65
CA LEU A 8 24.62 -6.80 4.05
C LEU A 8 24.94 -5.78 2.96
N SER A 9 26.11 -5.86 2.31
CA SER A 9 26.45 -4.99 1.18
C SER A 9 25.47 -5.11 0.02
N ARG A 10 25.03 -6.33 -0.33
CA ARG A 10 24.00 -6.54 -1.37
C ARG A 10 22.62 -5.96 -0.97
N ILE A 11 22.27 -6.06 0.31
CA ILE A 11 21.02 -5.48 0.82
C ILE A 11 21.09 -3.94 0.74
N GLU A 12 22.21 -3.35 1.09
CA GLU A 12 22.43 -1.90 1.01
C GLU A 12 22.31 -1.37 -0.43
N GLU A 13 22.96 -2.04 -1.38
CA GLU A 13 22.85 -1.68 -2.80
C GLU A 13 21.40 -1.76 -3.30
N LYS A 14 20.69 -2.81 -2.90
CA LYS A 14 19.29 -2.99 -3.28
C LYS A 14 18.39 -1.89 -2.71
N LEU A 15 18.53 -1.55 -1.44
CA LEU A 15 17.78 -0.46 -0.81
C LEU A 15 18.08 0.90 -1.45
N LYS A 16 19.35 1.16 -1.81
CA LYS A 16 19.73 2.37 -2.55
C LYS A 16 19.01 2.45 -3.90
N GLN A 17 18.90 1.32 -4.59
CA GLN A 17 18.20 1.26 -5.88
C GLN A 17 16.68 1.45 -5.71
N GLU A 18 16.05 0.78 -4.75
CA GLU A 18 14.62 0.90 -4.45
C GLU A 18 14.26 2.34 -4.04
N ASN A 19 15.06 2.97 -3.19
CA ASN A 19 14.89 4.37 -2.80
C ASN A 19 15.05 5.35 -3.98
N LYS A 20 15.97 5.07 -4.90
CA LYS A 20 16.13 5.86 -6.13
C LYS A 20 14.91 5.75 -7.06
N GLU A 21 14.35 4.55 -7.18
CA GLU A 21 13.12 4.32 -7.95
C GLU A 21 11.90 4.97 -7.30
N ALA A 22 11.78 4.88 -5.96
CA ALA A 22 10.72 5.54 -5.20
C ALA A 22 10.77 7.08 -5.37
N ARG A 23 11.96 7.70 -5.29
CA ARG A 23 12.16 9.13 -5.53
C ARG A 23 11.76 9.53 -6.95
N ARG A 24 12.18 8.77 -7.97
CA ARG A 24 11.77 9.00 -9.36
C ARG A 24 10.25 8.96 -9.55
N ARG A 25 9.55 8.07 -8.83
CA ARG A 25 8.07 7.98 -8.85
C ARG A 25 7.42 9.21 -8.22
N ILE A 26 8.01 9.77 -7.16
CA ILE A 26 7.55 11.02 -6.51
C ILE A 26 7.77 12.21 -7.43
N ASP A 27 8.95 12.33 -8.05
CA ASP A 27 9.29 13.43 -8.98
C ASP A 27 8.36 13.42 -10.21
N LEU A 28 8.08 12.26 -10.79
CA LEU A 28 7.10 12.11 -11.87
C LEU A 28 5.67 12.50 -11.45
N ASN A 29 5.32 12.36 -10.17
CA ASN A 29 4.03 12.78 -9.63
C ASN A 29 3.91 14.31 -9.44
N ILE A 30 5.03 14.98 -9.19
CA ILE A 30 5.08 16.46 -9.01
C ILE A 30 4.93 17.17 -10.36
N ASP A 31 5.53 16.64 -11.42
CA ASP A 31 5.44 17.21 -12.78
C ASP A 31 4.04 17.10 -13.42
N MET A 32 3.19 16.20 -12.92
CA MET A 32 1.82 15.99 -13.42
C MET A 32 0.73 16.72 -12.61
N SER A 33 1.09 17.46 -11.58
CA SER A 33 0.13 18.31 -10.85
C SER A 33 -0.26 19.49 -11.72
N PRO A 34 -1.56 19.77 -11.93
CA PRO A 34 -1.96 20.98 -12.64
C PRO A 34 -1.41 22.20 -11.88
N GLN A 35 -0.60 22.98 -12.55
CA GLN A 35 -0.07 24.24 -12.03
C GLN A 35 -1.26 25.06 -11.53
N ARG A 36 -1.36 25.25 -10.22
CA ARG A 36 -2.22 26.29 -9.65
C ARG A 36 -1.72 27.61 -10.21
N SER A 37 -2.46 28.19 -11.14
CA SER A 37 -2.26 29.54 -11.61
C SER A 37 -2.29 30.46 -10.40
N ARG A 38 -1.13 31.03 -10.06
CA ARG A 38 -1.06 32.15 -9.10
C ARG A 38 -1.91 33.27 -9.65
N PRO A 39 -2.77 33.94 -8.87
CA PRO A 39 -3.47 35.12 -9.32
C PRO A 39 -2.42 36.20 -9.65
N ARG A 40 -2.42 36.65 -10.89
CA ARG A 40 -1.63 37.81 -11.31
C ARG A 40 -2.17 39.06 -10.60
N PRO A 41 -1.32 39.98 -10.12
CA PRO A 41 -1.81 41.25 -9.58
C PRO A 41 -2.50 42.02 -10.70
N ILE A 42 -3.69 42.52 -10.39
CA ILE A 42 -4.46 43.41 -11.27
C ILE A 42 -3.72 44.75 -11.33
N ILE A 43 -3.07 45.03 -12.46
CA ILE A 43 -2.57 46.36 -12.77
C ILE A 43 -3.71 47.06 -13.49
N VAL A 44 -4.29 48.07 -12.83
CA VAL A 44 -5.25 49.01 -13.42
C VAL A 44 -4.45 49.95 -14.34
N ILE A 45 -4.61 49.81 -15.66
CA ILE A 45 -4.12 50.81 -16.62
C ILE A 45 -5.32 51.55 -17.18
N GLN A 46 -5.31 52.87 -16.96
CA GLN A 46 -6.24 53.84 -17.53
C GLN A 46 -6.21 53.86 -19.06
N LEU A 47 -7.38 53.91 -19.65
CA LEU A 47 -7.61 54.06 -21.07
C LEU A 47 -7.34 55.51 -21.54
N SER A 48 -6.64 55.63 -22.66
CA SER A 48 -6.74 56.77 -23.59
C SER A 48 -6.52 56.28 -25.03
N PRO A 49 -7.10 56.94 -26.08
CA PRO A 49 -7.64 56.28 -27.25
C PRO A 49 -6.72 56.16 -28.46
N ALA A 50 -7.16 55.33 -29.39
CA ALA A 50 -6.47 54.90 -30.63
C ALA A 50 -6.16 56.00 -31.64
N PRO A 51 -5.24 55.75 -32.60
CA PRO A 51 -5.64 55.72 -34.00
C PRO A 51 -5.20 54.51 -34.81
N ALA A 52 -5.94 54.28 -35.91
CA ALA A 52 -5.94 53.19 -36.84
C ALA A 52 -4.89 53.39 -37.99
N PRO A 53 -4.93 52.60 -39.11
CA PRO A 53 -4.03 51.45 -39.34
C PRO A 53 -3.12 51.64 -40.58
N SER A 54 -2.07 50.90 -40.75
CA SER A 54 -1.41 50.72 -42.06
C SER A 54 -0.66 49.38 -42.21
N GLN A 55 -1.17 48.60 -43.13
CA GLN A 55 -0.54 47.87 -44.24
C GLN A 55 0.65 46.92 -44.00
N ARG A 56 0.33 45.68 -44.31
CA ARG A 56 1.05 44.71 -45.20
C ARG A 56 2.59 44.62 -45.12
N ALA A 57 3.03 43.40 -44.83
CA ALA A 57 3.91 42.68 -45.78
C ALA A 57 3.92 41.15 -45.47
N ALA A 58 3.52 40.44 -46.51
CA ALA A 58 3.67 38.99 -46.63
C ALA A 58 5.12 38.67 -46.99
N LEU A 59 5.65 37.59 -46.42
CA LEU A 59 6.81 36.92 -47.00
C LEU A 59 6.56 35.40 -47.07
N GLN A 60 6.62 34.97 -48.31
CA GLN A 60 6.40 33.62 -48.83
C GLN A 60 7.59 32.70 -48.53
N LEU A 61 7.23 31.42 -48.41
CA LEU A 61 8.12 30.28 -48.54
C LEU A 61 8.66 30.14 -49.98
N PRO A 62 9.77 29.46 -50.20
CA PRO A 62 10.00 28.75 -51.46
C PRO A 62 10.03 27.23 -51.21
N LEU A 63 9.16 26.59 -51.99
CA LEU A 63 9.29 25.22 -52.45
C LEU A 63 10.36 25.15 -53.54
N ALA A 64 11.17 24.13 -53.56
CA ALA A 64 11.86 23.68 -54.76
C ALA A 64 11.79 22.16 -54.89
N ASN A 65 11.10 21.78 -55.95
CA ASN A 65 11.08 20.48 -56.58
C ASN A 65 12.33 20.31 -57.48
N ASP A 66 12.58 19.09 -57.82
CA ASP A 66 12.97 18.43 -59.07
C ASP A 66 14.07 17.39 -58.81
N GLY A 67 14.00 16.18 -59.24
CA GLY A 67 13.50 15.64 -60.53
C GLY A 67 14.66 14.94 -61.26
N GLY A 68 14.46 13.73 -61.75
CA GLY A 68 15.28 13.12 -62.77
C GLY A 68 16.08 11.87 -62.37
N SER A 69 15.62 10.70 -62.64
CA SER A 69 15.56 9.88 -63.88
C SER A 69 16.88 9.26 -64.36
N ARG A 70 16.81 7.93 -64.55
CA ARG A 70 17.54 7.06 -65.52
C ARG A 70 18.98 6.71 -65.21
N SER A 71 19.50 5.53 -65.50
CA SER A 71 19.10 4.35 -66.29
C SER A 71 20.16 3.25 -66.13
N SER A 72 19.70 2.00 -66.21
CA SER A 72 20.19 0.87 -67.00
C SER A 72 21.68 0.51 -67.00
N SER A 73 21.95 -0.73 -66.76
CA SER A 73 22.38 -1.83 -67.66
C SER A 73 23.18 -2.85 -66.84
N SER A 74 22.72 -4.04 -66.83
CA SER A 74 22.99 -5.22 -67.63
C SER A 74 24.23 -6.01 -67.26
N GLU A 75 23.95 -7.33 -67.14
CA GLU A 75 24.77 -8.50 -67.46
C GLU A 75 25.76 -8.97 -66.39
N ASN A 76 25.71 -10.19 -65.87
CA ASN A 76 25.78 -11.51 -66.49
C ASN A 76 25.66 -12.57 -65.38
N SER A 77 24.87 -13.59 -65.69
CA SER A 77 24.94 -14.91 -65.03
C SER A 77 26.16 -15.69 -65.49
N PRO A 78 26.58 -16.71 -64.74
CA PRO A 78 26.38 -18.06 -65.26
C PRO A 78 25.77 -19.05 -64.28
N GLN A 79 25.03 -19.95 -64.89
CA GLN A 79 24.42 -21.15 -64.37
C GLN A 79 25.38 -22.10 -63.66
N HIS A 80 24.96 -22.74 -62.57
CA HIS A 80 25.34 -24.13 -62.29
C HIS A 80 24.29 -24.84 -61.40
N HIS A 81 23.76 -25.88 -62.02
CA HIS A 81 23.33 -27.18 -61.53
C HIS A 81 22.41 -27.28 -60.30
N ALA A 82 21.19 -27.68 -60.61
CA ALA A 82 20.18 -28.26 -59.72
C ALA A 82 20.64 -29.62 -59.17
N TYR A 83 20.55 -29.74 -57.82
CA TYR A 83 20.48 -31.03 -57.13
C TYR A 83 19.10 -31.15 -56.48
N PRO A 84 18.51 -32.36 -56.41
CA PRO A 84 17.14 -32.56 -55.97
C PRO A 84 17.02 -32.37 -54.46
N SER A 85 16.09 -31.56 -54.04
CA SER A 85 15.70 -31.31 -52.67
C SER A 85 15.11 -32.56 -52.02
N ARG A 86 15.79 -33.12 -50.99
CA ARG A 86 15.19 -34.04 -50.06
C ARG A 86 14.14 -33.33 -49.21
N PRO A 87 12.99 -33.95 -48.91
CA PRO A 87 12.00 -33.37 -48.03
C PRO A 87 12.61 -33.26 -46.61
N ARG A 88 12.71 -32.04 -46.11
CA ARG A 88 13.00 -31.80 -44.68
C ARG A 88 11.76 -32.21 -43.90
N HIS A 89 11.83 -33.35 -43.25
CA HIS A 89 10.98 -33.63 -42.11
C HIS A 89 11.20 -32.53 -41.09
N MET A 90 10.21 -31.65 -40.90
CA MET A 90 10.10 -30.79 -39.74
C MET A 90 9.96 -31.72 -38.53
N LEU A 91 11.06 -31.92 -37.81
CA LEU A 91 11.02 -32.41 -36.43
C LEU A 91 10.34 -31.30 -35.61
N THR A 92 9.05 -31.44 -35.38
CA THR A 92 8.35 -30.72 -34.33
C THR A 92 8.97 -31.22 -33.01
N LEU A 93 9.89 -30.43 -32.46
CA LEU A 93 10.33 -30.60 -31.10
C LEU A 93 9.08 -30.47 -30.20
N PRO A 94 8.84 -31.41 -29.29
CA PRO A 94 7.76 -31.27 -28.34
C PRO A 94 8.08 -30.01 -27.52
N THR A 95 7.17 -29.04 -27.54
CA THR A 95 7.20 -27.88 -26.66
C THR A 95 7.30 -28.37 -25.24
N PRO A 96 8.26 -27.87 -24.43
CA PRO A 96 8.40 -28.33 -23.06
C PRO A 96 7.08 -28.10 -22.30
N PRO A 97 6.64 -28.99 -21.42
CA PRO A 97 5.39 -28.88 -20.70
C PRO A 97 5.28 -27.59 -19.85
N TYR A 98 6.40 -26.92 -19.61
CA TYR A 98 6.49 -25.64 -18.90
C TYR A 98 5.85 -24.44 -19.65
N SER A 99 5.78 -24.45 -20.97
CA SER A 99 5.18 -23.35 -21.75
C SER A 99 3.65 -23.43 -21.79
N LEU A 100 3.10 -24.62 -21.79
CA LEU A 100 1.65 -24.87 -21.74
C LEU A 100 1.07 -24.50 -20.35
N GLN A 101 1.78 -24.87 -19.29
CA GLN A 101 1.36 -24.57 -17.93
C GLN A 101 1.35 -23.06 -17.65
N LYS A 102 2.36 -22.33 -18.15
CA LYS A 102 2.46 -20.87 -18.03
C LYS A 102 1.40 -20.14 -18.87
N SER A 103 0.95 -20.71 -19.98
CA SER A 103 -0.13 -20.14 -20.80
C SER A 103 -1.50 -20.35 -20.17
N LEU A 104 -1.75 -21.50 -19.54
CA LEU A 104 -2.98 -21.79 -18.79
C LEU A 104 -3.09 -20.90 -17.53
N GLU A 105 -2.01 -20.78 -16.75
CA GLU A 105 -1.97 -19.88 -15.59
C GLU A 105 -2.26 -18.42 -15.97
N ASN A 106 -1.77 -17.95 -17.11
CA ASN A 106 -2.06 -16.60 -17.59
C ASN A 106 -3.53 -16.43 -18.00
N ALA A 107 -4.13 -17.44 -18.63
CA ALA A 107 -5.54 -17.41 -19.03
C ALA A 107 -6.47 -17.39 -17.82
N GLU A 108 -6.18 -18.18 -16.77
CA GLU A 108 -6.92 -18.17 -15.52
C GLU A 108 -6.84 -16.82 -14.79
N ILE A 109 -5.65 -16.21 -14.79
CA ILE A 109 -5.44 -14.88 -14.21
C ILE A 109 -6.23 -13.82 -14.99
N ASP A 110 -6.20 -13.85 -16.30
CA ASP A 110 -6.92 -12.89 -17.14
C ASP A 110 -8.44 -13.04 -17.01
N GLN A 111 -8.95 -14.27 -16.91
CA GLN A 111 -10.36 -14.53 -16.62
C GLN A 111 -10.76 -13.96 -15.24
N LYS A 112 -9.95 -14.20 -14.23
CA LYS A 112 -10.20 -13.68 -12.87
C LYS A 112 -10.18 -12.15 -12.84
N LEU A 113 -9.27 -11.51 -13.58
CA LEU A 113 -9.23 -10.05 -13.70
C LEU A 113 -10.52 -9.50 -14.35
N GLN A 114 -11.06 -10.19 -15.34
CA GLN A 114 -12.34 -9.80 -15.95
C GLN A 114 -13.50 -9.93 -14.95
N GLU A 115 -13.51 -10.96 -14.11
CA GLU A 115 -14.51 -11.12 -13.06
C GLU A 115 -14.43 -10.02 -12.01
N ILE A 116 -13.21 -9.64 -11.59
CA ILE A 116 -12.99 -8.52 -10.66
C ILE A 116 -13.49 -7.21 -11.28
N MET A 117 -13.18 -6.97 -12.55
CA MET A 117 -13.63 -5.77 -13.26
C MET A 117 -15.16 -5.68 -13.38
N LYS A 118 -15.87 -6.80 -13.52
CA LYS A 118 -17.35 -6.84 -13.50
C LYS A 118 -17.96 -6.45 -12.15
N GLN A 119 -17.19 -6.58 -11.06
CA GLN A 119 -17.63 -6.20 -9.71
C GLN A 119 -17.34 -4.74 -9.38
N THR A 120 -16.59 -4.02 -10.23
CA THR A 120 -16.29 -2.60 -10.06
C THR A 120 -17.38 -1.69 -10.64
N GLY A 121 -17.36 -0.41 -10.29
CA GLY A 121 -18.36 0.56 -10.72
C GLY A 121 -19.64 0.54 -9.89
N TYR A 122 -19.63 -0.16 -8.73
CA TYR A 122 -20.74 -0.22 -7.79
C TYR A 122 -20.23 -0.13 -6.37
N LEU A 123 -21.02 0.52 -5.49
CA LEU A 123 -20.82 0.48 -4.04
C LEU A 123 -22.01 -0.22 -3.38
N LYS A 124 -21.73 -1.18 -2.47
CA LYS A 124 -22.73 -1.86 -1.66
C LYS A 124 -22.72 -1.23 -0.26
N ILE A 125 -23.75 -0.42 0.04
CA ILE A 125 -23.89 0.29 1.31
C ILE A 125 -25.25 -0.15 1.91
N ASP A 126 -25.25 -0.53 3.18
CA ASP A 126 -26.44 -1.02 3.91
C ASP A 126 -27.22 -2.12 3.15
N GLY A 127 -26.48 -3.02 2.52
CA GLY A 127 -27.05 -4.14 1.77
C GLY A 127 -27.53 -3.79 0.35
N GLN A 128 -27.64 -2.50 0.01
CA GLN A 128 -28.07 -2.04 -1.32
C GLN A 128 -26.87 -1.75 -2.23
N ARG A 129 -27.05 -2.03 -3.53
CA ARG A 129 -26.01 -1.82 -4.55
C ARG A 129 -26.32 -0.58 -5.37
N TYR A 130 -25.39 0.37 -5.39
CA TYR A 130 -25.50 1.64 -6.11
C TYR A 130 -24.46 1.71 -7.21
N PRO A 131 -24.81 2.01 -8.46
CA PRO A 131 -23.83 2.37 -9.47
C PRO A 131 -23.05 3.60 -9.00
N ALA A 132 -21.73 3.57 -9.15
CA ALA A 132 -20.86 4.62 -8.63
C ALA A 132 -19.79 5.02 -9.65
N GLU A 133 -19.65 6.34 -9.82
CA GLU A 133 -18.62 6.98 -10.60
C GLU A 133 -17.78 7.89 -9.72
N VAL A 134 -16.59 8.28 -10.18
CA VAL A 134 -15.74 9.21 -9.43
C VAL A 134 -16.42 10.54 -9.17
N SER A 135 -17.29 11.00 -10.07
CA SER A 135 -18.12 12.20 -9.94
C SER A 135 -19.14 12.15 -8.78
N ASP A 136 -19.48 10.95 -8.31
CA ASP A 136 -20.36 10.75 -7.15
C ASP A 136 -19.63 10.88 -5.81
N LEU A 137 -18.30 11.00 -5.83
CA LEU A 137 -17.45 11.08 -4.66
C LEU A 137 -17.07 12.52 -4.33
N ILE A 138 -17.70 13.09 -3.30
CA ILE A 138 -17.36 14.45 -2.82
C ILE A 138 -16.22 14.34 -1.83
N ASN A 139 -15.04 14.84 -2.20
CA ASN A 139 -13.86 14.84 -1.34
C ASN A 139 -14.02 15.86 -0.20
N GLU A 140 -13.98 15.38 1.04
CA GLU A 140 -14.02 16.19 2.28
C GLU A 140 -12.64 16.39 2.90
N GLY A 141 -11.58 15.86 2.31
CA GLY A 141 -10.19 16.05 2.73
C GLY A 141 -9.39 14.76 2.79
N GLU A 142 -8.08 14.90 2.77
CA GLU A 142 -7.13 13.78 2.91
C GLU A 142 -7.04 13.37 4.38
N ILE A 143 -7.18 12.07 4.66
CA ILE A 143 -7.05 11.50 6.00
C ILE A 143 -5.82 10.61 6.17
N GLY A 144 -5.14 10.28 5.08
CA GLY A 144 -3.90 9.52 5.12
C GLY A 144 -3.23 9.40 3.77
N SER A 145 -1.91 9.24 3.79
CA SER A 145 -1.09 8.94 2.62
C SER A 145 -0.06 7.88 2.95
N GLY A 146 0.26 7.05 2.00
CA GLY A 146 1.25 5.98 2.16
C GLY A 146 1.86 5.57 0.82
N THR A 147 2.73 4.57 0.85
CA THR A 147 3.43 4.05 -0.34
C THR A 147 2.47 3.51 -1.41
N CYS A 148 1.29 3.07 -0.99
CA CYS A 148 0.30 2.45 -1.89
C CYS A 148 -0.81 3.42 -2.33
N GLY A 149 -0.75 4.72 -2.00
CA GLY A 149 -1.74 5.71 -2.42
C GLY A 149 -2.19 6.66 -1.31
N GLN A 150 -3.19 7.46 -1.61
CA GLN A 150 -3.78 8.45 -0.70
C GLN A 150 -5.15 7.98 -0.25
N VAL A 151 -5.54 8.31 0.98
CA VAL A 151 -6.86 8.00 1.54
C VAL A 151 -7.59 9.30 1.84
N PHE A 152 -8.80 9.41 1.34
CA PHE A 152 -9.65 10.59 1.49
C PHE A 152 -10.90 10.25 2.29
N LYS A 153 -11.36 11.21 3.09
CA LYS A 153 -12.73 11.24 3.62
C LYS A 153 -13.64 11.74 2.51
N VAL A 154 -14.65 10.98 2.18
CA VAL A 154 -15.50 11.22 1.00
C VAL A 154 -16.96 11.07 1.37
N ARG A 155 -17.81 11.98 0.88
CA ARG A 155 -19.26 11.83 0.94
C ARG A 155 -19.77 11.25 -0.38
N PHE A 156 -20.45 10.12 -0.31
CA PHE A 156 -21.09 9.52 -1.49
C PHE A 156 -22.42 10.21 -1.79
N LYS A 157 -22.53 10.89 -2.94
CA LYS A 157 -23.67 11.75 -3.29
C LYS A 157 -25.01 11.04 -3.23
N LYS A 158 -25.08 9.79 -3.69
CA LYS A 158 -26.35 9.06 -3.85
C LYS A 158 -27.02 8.69 -2.53
N THR A 159 -26.24 8.54 -1.47
CA THR A 159 -26.75 8.09 -0.17
C THR A 159 -26.42 9.05 0.97
N GLY A 160 -25.53 10.01 0.74
CA GLY A 160 -25.05 10.92 1.79
C GLY A 160 -24.05 10.29 2.77
N HIS A 161 -23.75 8.98 2.66
CA HIS A 161 -22.80 8.32 3.54
C HIS A 161 -21.40 8.90 3.43
N VAL A 162 -20.76 9.06 4.59
CA VAL A 162 -19.36 9.47 4.67
C VAL A 162 -18.49 8.21 4.81
N ILE A 163 -17.59 8.02 3.87
CA ILE A 163 -16.77 6.82 3.69
C ILE A 163 -15.30 7.19 3.54
N ALA A 164 -14.41 6.22 3.68
CA ALA A 164 -13.02 6.37 3.30
C ALA A 164 -12.80 5.86 1.86
N VAL A 165 -12.07 6.60 1.05
CA VAL A 165 -11.72 6.19 -0.31
C VAL A 165 -10.22 6.20 -0.47
N LYS A 166 -9.62 5.04 -0.74
CA LYS A 166 -8.21 4.89 -1.08
C LYS A 166 -8.05 5.01 -2.59
N GLN A 167 -7.29 6.00 -3.02
CA GLN A 167 -6.90 6.20 -4.41
C GLN A 167 -5.50 5.64 -4.65
N MET A 168 -5.37 4.74 -5.61
CA MET A 168 -4.11 4.16 -6.04
C MET A 168 -3.92 4.44 -7.52
N ARG A 169 -2.77 4.97 -7.92
CA ARG A 169 -2.43 5.21 -9.32
C ARG A 169 -2.10 3.90 -10.03
N ARG A 170 -2.67 3.73 -11.20
CA ARG A 170 -2.27 2.66 -12.12
C ARG A 170 -0.95 3.05 -12.77
N THR A 171 -0.04 2.11 -12.86
CA THR A 171 1.27 2.30 -13.50
C THR A 171 1.23 1.78 -14.93
N GLY A 172 2.22 2.15 -15.75
CA GLY A 172 2.41 1.56 -17.07
C GLY A 172 2.78 0.06 -17.04
N ASN A 173 3.12 -0.46 -15.85
CA ASN A 173 3.49 -1.86 -15.66
C ASN A 173 2.22 -2.75 -15.50
N LYS A 174 1.99 -3.61 -16.48
CA LYS A 174 0.85 -4.54 -16.49
C LYS A 174 0.83 -5.49 -15.28
N ASP A 175 1.98 -5.95 -14.83
CA ASP A 175 2.09 -6.88 -13.69
C ASP A 175 1.74 -6.19 -12.36
N GLU A 176 2.10 -4.92 -12.21
CA GLU A 176 1.73 -4.13 -11.02
C GLU A 176 0.21 -3.87 -10.99
N ASN A 177 -0.37 -3.51 -12.13
CA ASN A 177 -1.82 -3.36 -12.25
C ASN A 177 -2.58 -4.67 -11.97
N LYS A 178 -2.06 -5.81 -12.45
CA LYS A 178 -2.62 -7.14 -12.11
C LYS A 178 -2.59 -7.39 -10.59
N ARG A 179 -1.50 -7.04 -9.90
CA ARG A 179 -1.40 -7.17 -8.44
C ARG A 179 -2.43 -6.32 -7.72
N ILE A 180 -2.57 -5.04 -8.10
CA ILE A 180 -3.58 -4.14 -7.51
C ILE A 180 -4.99 -4.73 -7.62
N LEU A 181 -5.35 -5.26 -8.80
CA LEU A 181 -6.66 -5.87 -9.01
C LEU A 181 -6.85 -7.18 -8.25
N MET A 182 -5.80 -8.00 -8.12
CA MET A 182 -5.86 -9.24 -7.35
C MET A 182 -6.00 -8.98 -5.84
N ASP A 183 -5.34 -7.93 -5.33
CA ASP A 183 -5.50 -7.51 -3.94
C ASP A 183 -6.91 -6.95 -3.68
N LEU A 184 -7.48 -6.26 -4.67
CA LEU A 184 -8.87 -5.80 -4.62
C LEU A 184 -9.86 -6.97 -4.45
N ASP A 185 -9.64 -8.12 -5.10
CA ASP A 185 -10.49 -9.31 -4.95
C ASP A 185 -10.58 -9.78 -3.49
N VAL A 186 -9.45 -9.77 -2.76
CA VAL A 186 -9.41 -10.14 -1.34
C VAL A 186 -10.24 -9.17 -0.50
N VAL A 187 -10.06 -7.86 -0.72
CA VAL A 187 -10.75 -6.81 0.03
C VAL A 187 -12.27 -6.87 -0.22
N LEU A 188 -12.69 -7.05 -1.47
CA LEU A 188 -14.12 -7.15 -1.84
C LEU A 188 -14.81 -8.38 -1.23
N LYS A 189 -14.06 -9.46 -0.99
CA LYS A 189 -14.58 -10.73 -0.46
C LYS A 189 -14.47 -10.90 1.05
N SER A 190 -13.85 -9.91 1.75
CA SER A 190 -13.61 -9.99 3.20
C SER A 190 -14.70 -9.32 4.05
N HIS A 191 -15.93 -9.27 3.55
CA HIS A 191 -17.06 -8.59 4.18
C HIS A 191 -17.66 -9.35 5.39
N ASP A 192 -17.32 -10.61 5.59
CA ASP A 192 -17.80 -11.48 6.68
C ASP A 192 -16.83 -11.53 7.88
N CYS A 193 -15.69 -10.84 7.83
CA CYS A 193 -14.73 -10.75 8.93
C CYS A 193 -14.88 -9.41 9.69
N PRO A 194 -15.25 -9.41 10.99
CA PRO A 194 -15.41 -8.17 11.74
C PRO A 194 -14.09 -7.48 12.10
N TYR A 195 -12.95 -8.16 11.91
CA TYR A 195 -11.61 -7.65 12.22
C TYR A 195 -10.86 -7.13 11.00
N ILE A 196 -11.52 -7.09 9.84
CA ILE A 196 -11.00 -6.55 8.59
C ILE A 196 -11.84 -5.35 8.18
N ILE A 197 -11.19 -4.32 7.63
CA ILE A 197 -11.89 -3.13 7.12
C ILE A 197 -12.96 -3.53 6.11
N GLN A 198 -14.19 -3.05 6.29
CA GLN A 198 -15.31 -3.31 5.39
C GLN A 198 -15.11 -2.56 4.08
N CYS A 199 -15.10 -3.27 2.98
CA CYS A 199 -15.08 -2.67 1.65
C CYS A 199 -16.50 -2.57 1.07
N TYR A 200 -16.87 -1.40 0.61
CA TYR A 200 -18.16 -1.16 -0.06
C TYR A 200 -18.10 -1.41 -1.56
N GLY A 201 -16.92 -1.37 -2.16
CA GLY A 201 -16.72 -1.57 -3.58
C GLY A 201 -15.53 -0.79 -4.12
N ALA A 202 -15.38 -0.82 -5.44
CA ALA A 202 -14.30 -0.11 -6.10
C ALA A 202 -14.73 0.51 -7.42
N ILE A 203 -14.05 1.60 -7.80
CA ILE A 203 -14.18 2.24 -9.11
C ILE A 203 -12.80 2.17 -9.76
N VAL A 204 -12.74 1.62 -10.97
CA VAL A 204 -11.51 1.51 -11.75
C VAL A 204 -11.62 2.41 -12.96
N THR A 205 -10.69 3.35 -13.08
CA THR A 205 -10.53 4.23 -14.24
C THR A 205 -9.29 3.83 -15.05
N ASN A 206 -9.03 4.53 -16.12
CA ASN A 206 -7.81 4.31 -16.91
C ASN A 206 -6.53 4.63 -16.12
N THR A 207 -6.59 5.59 -15.20
CA THR A 207 -5.43 6.13 -14.46
C THR A 207 -5.37 5.68 -13.01
N ASP A 208 -6.50 5.37 -12.40
CA ASP A 208 -6.59 5.16 -10.97
C ASP A 208 -7.53 4.00 -10.59
N VAL A 209 -7.31 3.45 -9.39
CA VAL A 209 -8.23 2.55 -8.70
C VAL A 209 -8.65 3.23 -7.40
N PHE A 210 -9.95 3.37 -7.20
CA PHE A 210 -10.57 3.92 -6.00
C PHE A 210 -11.23 2.80 -5.22
N ILE A 211 -10.81 2.55 -3.99
CA ILE A 211 -11.41 1.55 -3.10
C ILE A 211 -12.22 2.29 -2.03
N ALA A 212 -13.53 2.08 -2.05
CA ALA A 212 -14.45 2.64 -1.06
C ALA A 212 -14.59 1.72 0.14
N MET A 213 -14.37 2.25 1.34
CA MET A 213 -14.33 1.50 2.60
C MET A 213 -15.09 2.24 3.69
N GLU A 214 -15.42 1.52 4.75
CA GLU A 214 -15.91 2.16 5.98
C GLU A 214 -14.91 3.19 6.52
N LEU A 215 -15.43 4.27 7.07
CA LEU A 215 -14.60 5.30 7.71
C LEU A 215 -14.40 4.94 9.18
N MET A 216 -13.14 4.68 9.56
CA MET A 216 -12.75 4.47 10.95
C MET A 216 -12.27 5.77 11.60
N GLY A 217 -12.16 5.77 12.92
CA GLY A 217 -11.77 6.97 13.68
C GLY A 217 -10.31 7.37 13.45
N THR A 218 -9.37 6.44 13.67
CA THR A 218 -7.93 6.67 13.44
C THR A 218 -7.15 5.36 13.42
N CYS A 219 -5.86 5.42 13.06
CA CYS A 219 -4.95 4.28 13.20
C CYS A 219 -4.16 4.32 14.51
N ALA A 220 -3.64 3.16 14.94
CA ALA A 220 -2.87 3.03 16.18
C ALA A 220 -1.60 3.89 16.18
N GLU A 221 -0.97 4.15 15.03
CA GLU A 221 0.17 5.05 14.91
C GLU A 221 -0.21 6.49 15.28
N LYS A 222 -1.29 7.04 14.68
CA LYS A 222 -1.78 8.38 14.99
C LYS A 222 -2.24 8.48 16.43
N LEU A 223 -2.89 7.42 16.93
CA LEU A 223 -3.35 7.34 18.32
C LEU A 223 -2.16 7.40 19.30
N LYS A 224 -1.09 6.62 19.07
CA LYS A 224 0.15 6.69 19.84
C LYS A 224 0.75 8.09 19.82
N LYS A 225 0.81 8.74 18.65
CA LYS A 225 1.31 10.12 18.51
C LYS A 225 0.45 11.12 19.29
N ARG A 226 -0.86 10.95 19.35
CA ARG A 226 -1.78 11.80 20.14
C ARG A 226 -1.58 11.61 21.63
N ILE A 227 -1.46 10.36 22.10
CA ILE A 227 -1.24 10.02 23.51
C ILE A 227 0.13 10.51 23.98
N GLN A 228 1.13 10.58 23.10
CA GLN A 228 2.54 10.86 23.39
C GLN A 228 3.13 9.89 24.44
N GLY A 229 2.64 8.65 24.44
CA GLY A 229 3.03 7.64 25.43
C GLY A 229 2.52 6.25 25.07
N PRO A 230 2.65 5.30 26.01
CA PRO A 230 2.25 3.92 25.82
C PRO A 230 0.73 3.75 25.76
N ILE A 231 0.29 2.76 24.97
CA ILE A 231 -1.09 2.28 24.98
C ILE A 231 -1.22 1.22 26.07
N PRO A 232 -2.26 1.27 26.93
CA PRO A 232 -2.46 0.32 28.02
C PRO A 232 -2.55 -1.14 27.53
N GLU A 233 -1.97 -2.08 28.30
CA GLU A 233 -1.97 -3.51 27.97
C GLU A 233 -3.36 -4.06 27.65
N ARG A 234 -4.39 -3.66 28.42
CA ARG A 234 -5.78 -4.12 28.20
C ARG A 234 -6.30 -3.78 26.80
N ILE A 235 -5.90 -2.64 26.25
CA ILE A 235 -6.26 -2.21 24.89
C ILE A 235 -5.44 -2.99 23.87
N LEU A 236 -4.12 -3.15 24.12
CA LEU A 236 -3.25 -3.95 23.25
C LEU A 236 -3.69 -5.40 23.21
N GLY A 237 -4.22 -5.95 24.29
CA GLY A 237 -4.78 -7.29 24.35
C GLY A 237 -5.96 -7.47 23.39
N LYS A 238 -6.93 -6.56 23.44
CA LYS A 238 -8.06 -6.56 22.47
C LYS A 238 -7.58 -6.36 21.03
N MET A 239 -6.62 -5.47 20.82
CA MET A 239 -6.00 -5.23 19.52
C MET A 239 -5.32 -6.49 19.00
N THR A 240 -4.56 -7.19 19.83
CA THR A 240 -3.87 -8.43 19.46
C THR A 240 -4.84 -9.53 19.05
N VAL A 241 -5.91 -9.74 19.81
CA VAL A 241 -6.98 -10.69 19.48
C VAL A 241 -7.56 -10.40 18.10
N ALA A 242 -7.92 -9.13 17.84
CA ALA A 242 -8.51 -8.71 16.56
C ALA A 242 -7.56 -8.98 15.38
N ILE A 243 -6.29 -8.60 15.52
CA ILE A 243 -5.31 -8.74 14.44
C ILE A 243 -4.96 -10.20 14.16
N VAL A 244 -4.76 -11.03 15.19
CA VAL A 244 -4.47 -12.46 14.97
C VAL A 244 -5.67 -13.16 14.30
N LYS A 245 -6.90 -12.84 14.68
CA LYS A 245 -8.11 -13.36 14.02
C LYS A 245 -8.24 -12.88 12.57
N ALA A 246 -7.91 -11.61 12.29
CA ALA A 246 -7.88 -11.08 10.93
C ALA A 246 -6.85 -11.81 10.05
N LEU A 247 -5.63 -12.01 10.56
CA LEU A 247 -4.56 -12.70 9.85
C LEU A 247 -4.89 -14.17 9.58
N LEU A 248 -5.50 -14.85 10.56
CA LEU A 248 -5.97 -16.21 10.37
C LEU A 248 -7.05 -16.31 9.30
N TYR A 249 -8.03 -15.41 9.32
CA TYR A 249 -9.08 -15.32 8.30
C TYR A 249 -8.49 -15.14 6.90
N LEU A 250 -7.56 -14.20 6.71
CA LEU A 250 -6.90 -13.97 5.43
C LEU A 250 -6.19 -15.21 4.90
N LYS A 251 -5.50 -15.94 5.78
CA LYS A 251 -4.83 -17.19 5.42
C LYS A 251 -5.83 -18.27 5.02
N GLU A 252 -6.88 -18.50 5.81
CA GLU A 252 -7.77 -19.64 5.63
C GLU A 252 -8.79 -19.44 4.52
N LYS A 253 -9.36 -18.24 4.41
CA LYS A 253 -10.38 -17.93 3.40
C LYS A 253 -9.80 -17.55 2.05
N HIS A 254 -8.65 -16.87 2.03
CA HIS A 254 -8.10 -16.28 0.81
C HIS A 254 -6.72 -16.84 0.43
N GLY A 255 -6.06 -17.60 1.31
CA GLY A 255 -4.71 -18.11 1.07
C GLY A 255 -3.68 -16.99 0.90
N VAL A 256 -3.84 -15.88 1.62
CA VAL A 256 -2.93 -14.72 1.53
C VAL A 256 -2.24 -14.43 2.84
N ILE A 257 -1.07 -13.83 2.74
CA ILE A 257 -0.30 -13.24 3.83
C ILE A 257 -0.34 -11.72 3.70
N HIS A 258 -0.50 -11.00 4.81
CA HIS A 258 -0.71 -9.54 4.81
C HIS A 258 0.54 -8.76 4.40
N ARG A 259 1.71 -9.09 4.96
CA ARG A 259 3.05 -8.54 4.69
C ARG A 259 3.32 -7.10 5.14
N ASP A 260 2.34 -6.39 5.67
CA ASP A 260 2.48 -5.00 6.14
C ASP A 260 1.75 -4.75 7.46
N VAL A 261 1.88 -5.68 8.41
CA VAL A 261 1.35 -5.49 9.76
C VAL A 261 2.18 -4.44 10.46
N LYS A 262 1.55 -3.32 10.82
CA LYS A 262 2.18 -2.18 11.51
C LYS A 262 1.11 -1.27 12.13
N PRO A 263 1.46 -0.39 13.07
CA PRO A 263 0.50 0.48 13.75
C PRO A 263 -0.36 1.36 12.83
N SER A 264 0.16 1.80 11.68
CA SER A 264 -0.62 2.60 10.72
C SER A 264 -1.72 1.82 10.01
N ASN A 265 -1.64 0.47 10.00
CA ASN A 265 -2.60 -0.42 9.37
C ASN A 265 -3.57 -1.07 10.36
N ILE A 266 -3.51 -0.69 11.64
CA ILE A 266 -4.44 -1.10 12.70
C ILE A 266 -5.35 0.08 12.99
N LEU A 267 -6.63 -0.05 12.66
CA LEU A 267 -7.63 1.02 12.78
C LEU A 267 -8.51 0.81 14.01
N LEU A 268 -8.92 1.91 14.63
CA LEU A 268 -9.86 1.93 15.75
C LEU A 268 -10.95 2.98 15.47
N ASP A 269 -12.13 2.78 16.07
CA ASP A 269 -13.24 3.73 15.99
C ASP A 269 -13.86 4.05 17.35
N ALA A 270 -14.81 4.98 17.36
CA ALA A 270 -15.52 5.40 18.56
C ALA A 270 -16.44 4.31 19.14
N LYS A 271 -16.71 3.23 18.40
CA LYS A 271 -17.46 2.07 18.87
C LYS A 271 -16.57 1.02 19.54
N GLY A 272 -15.25 1.26 19.59
CA GLY A 272 -14.26 0.33 20.12
C GLY A 272 -13.93 -0.82 19.16
N GLN A 273 -14.30 -0.71 17.89
CA GLN A 273 -13.94 -1.69 16.88
C GLN A 273 -12.47 -1.56 16.52
N ILE A 274 -11.81 -2.71 16.34
CA ILE A 274 -10.41 -2.79 15.95
C ILE A 274 -10.32 -3.61 14.68
N LYS A 275 -9.75 -3.03 13.62
CA LYS A 275 -9.70 -3.66 12.29
C LYS A 275 -8.35 -3.51 11.62
N LEU A 276 -7.95 -4.53 10.89
CA LEU A 276 -6.77 -4.53 10.04
C LEU A 276 -7.14 -4.00 8.64
N CYS A 277 -6.32 -3.13 8.09
CA CYS A 277 -6.49 -2.56 6.75
C CYS A 277 -5.20 -2.66 5.92
N ASP A 278 -5.31 -2.19 4.70
CA ASP A 278 -4.20 -2.06 3.73
C ASP A 278 -3.61 -3.38 3.24
N PHE A 279 -4.36 -4.02 2.33
CA PHE A 279 -3.97 -5.25 1.64
C PHE A 279 -3.16 -4.99 0.35
N GLY A 280 -2.76 -3.75 0.08
CA GLY A 280 -2.14 -3.31 -1.19
C GLY A 280 -0.81 -3.98 -1.53
N ILE A 281 -0.25 -4.75 -0.60
CA ILE A 281 0.97 -5.53 -0.80
C ILE A 281 0.82 -6.97 -0.33
N SER A 282 -0.41 -7.42 -0.07
CA SER A 282 -0.68 -8.81 0.31
C SER A 282 -0.14 -9.79 -0.74
N GLY A 283 0.25 -10.97 -0.33
CA GLY A 283 0.83 -11.99 -1.19
C GLY A 283 0.07 -13.29 -1.09
N ARG A 284 -0.25 -13.87 -2.25
CA ARG A 284 -0.80 -15.23 -2.28
C ARG A 284 0.23 -16.24 -1.79
N LEU A 285 -0.23 -17.15 -0.96
CA LEU A 285 0.54 -18.30 -0.51
C LEU A 285 0.43 -19.40 -1.57
N VAL A 286 1.59 -19.86 -2.07
CA VAL A 286 1.72 -21.08 -2.86
C VAL A 286 2.43 -22.07 -1.95
N ASP A 287 1.84 -23.24 -1.71
CA ASP A 287 2.36 -24.21 -0.75
C ASP A 287 2.67 -23.62 0.64
N SER A 288 1.79 -22.72 1.12
CA SER A 288 1.93 -21.98 2.37
C SER A 288 3.13 -21.03 2.44
N LYS A 289 3.69 -20.62 1.30
CA LYS A 289 4.82 -19.70 1.19
C LYS A 289 4.56 -18.56 0.20
N ALA A 290 5.08 -17.38 0.50
CA ALA A 290 5.04 -16.23 -0.38
C ALA A 290 6.37 -16.07 -1.12
N LYS A 291 6.31 -15.75 -2.41
CA LYS A 291 7.49 -15.72 -3.31
C LYS A 291 8.05 -14.31 -3.58
N THR A 292 7.43 -13.25 -3.09
CA THR A 292 7.81 -11.86 -3.42
C THR A 292 8.53 -11.20 -2.25
N ARG A 293 9.79 -10.78 -2.43
CA ARG A 293 10.67 -10.23 -1.37
C ARG A 293 10.38 -8.79 -0.98
N SER A 294 10.06 -7.93 -1.91
CA SER A 294 10.17 -6.46 -1.75
C SER A 294 8.86 -5.76 -1.38
N ALA A 295 7.97 -6.44 -0.65
CA ALA A 295 6.75 -5.84 -0.18
C ALA A 295 6.80 -5.65 1.34
N GLY A 296 6.38 -4.48 1.83
CA GLY A 296 6.28 -4.17 3.25
C GLY A 296 7.26 -3.10 3.72
N CYS A 297 7.01 -2.60 4.93
CA CYS A 297 7.85 -1.59 5.57
C CYS A 297 9.09 -2.27 6.18
N ALA A 298 10.28 -1.81 5.79
CA ALA A 298 11.56 -2.33 6.29
C ALA A 298 11.64 -2.37 7.82
N ALA A 299 11.04 -1.39 8.48
CA ALA A 299 11.03 -1.24 9.92
C ALA A 299 10.38 -2.41 10.69
N TYR A 300 9.42 -3.12 10.07
CA TYR A 300 8.68 -4.23 10.68
C TYR A 300 9.00 -5.57 10.03
N MET A 301 10.00 -5.64 9.16
CA MET A 301 10.31 -6.83 8.37
C MET A 301 10.99 -7.92 9.21
N ALA A 302 10.52 -9.16 9.03
CA ALA A 302 11.06 -10.32 9.72
C ALA A 302 12.47 -10.72 9.20
N PRO A 303 13.33 -11.31 10.06
CA PRO A 303 14.69 -11.71 9.69
C PRO A 303 14.77 -12.58 8.43
N GLU A 304 13.88 -13.56 8.29
CA GLU A 304 13.83 -14.46 7.13
C GLU A 304 13.39 -13.78 5.82
N ARG A 305 12.78 -12.60 5.90
CA ARG A 305 12.47 -11.77 4.73
C ARG A 305 13.66 -10.91 4.34
N ILE A 306 14.45 -10.46 5.31
CA ILE A 306 15.65 -9.67 5.10
C ILE A 306 16.74 -10.56 4.50
N ASP A 307 17.06 -11.65 5.17
CA ASP A 307 18.06 -12.65 4.76
C ASP A 307 17.42 -14.04 4.73
N PRO A 308 16.83 -14.45 3.59
CA PRO A 308 16.24 -15.77 3.47
C PRO A 308 17.28 -16.86 3.64
N PRO A 309 16.93 -18.00 4.30
CA PRO A 309 17.82 -19.15 4.47
C PRO A 309 18.35 -19.72 3.15
N ASP A 310 17.53 -19.67 2.08
CA ASP A 310 17.92 -20.02 0.72
C ASP A 310 17.69 -18.81 -0.20
N PRO A 311 18.75 -18.08 -0.61
CA PRO A 311 18.64 -16.95 -1.51
C PRO A 311 18.05 -17.28 -2.90
N SER A 312 18.18 -18.54 -3.35
CA SER A 312 17.62 -19.00 -4.64
C SER A 312 16.11 -19.24 -4.56
N LYS A 313 15.61 -19.51 -3.34
CA LYS A 313 14.19 -19.71 -3.03
C LYS A 313 13.79 -18.77 -1.88
N PRO A 314 13.59 -17.47 -2.14
CA PRO A 314 13.31 -16.48 -1.10
C PRO A 314 11.87 -16.61 -0.56
N ASP A 315 11.48 -17.83 -0.21
CA ASP A 315 10.14 -18.14 0.29
C ASP A 315 10.06 -17.83 1.78
N TYR A 316 8.94 -17.29 2.22
CA TYR A 316 8.61 -17.08 3.61
C TYR A 316 7.11 -17.37 3.84
N ASP A 317 6.75 -17.71 5.06
CA ASP A 317 5.38 -18.07 5.41
C ASP A 317 4.68 -16.99 6.26
N ILE A 318 3.49 -17.32 6.73
CA ILE A 318 2.64 -16.45 7.56
C ILE A 318 3.32 -15.96 8.85
N ARG A 319 4.39 -16.62 9.31
CA ARG A 319 5.11 -16.25 10.55
C ARG A 319 5.89 -14.93 10.41
N ALA A 320 6.09 -14.46 9.19
CA ALA A 320 6.64 -13.11 8.95
C ALA A 320 5.69 -12.01 9.48
N ASP A 321 4.36 -12.19 9.36
CA ASP A 321 3.39 -11.24 9.93
C ASP A 321 3.36 -11.30 11.46
N VAL A 322 3.65 -12.47 12.05
CA VAL A 322 3.77 -12.65 13.51
C VAL A 322 4.92 -11.81 14.07
N TRP A 323 6.08 -11.79 13.40
CA TRP A 323 7.18 -10.90 13.76
C TRP A 323 6.77 -9.43 13.69
N SER A 324 6.16 -9.02 12.58
CA SER A 324 5.69 -7.63 12.39
C SER A 324 4.69 -7.21 13.46
N LEU A 325 3.79 -8.11 13.88
CA LEU A 325 2.89 -7.90 15.02
C LEU A 325 3.67 -7.71 16.33
N GLY A 326 4.69 -8.53 16.59
CA GLY A 326 5.54 -8.40 17.78
C GLY A 326 6.23 -7.04 17.87
N ILE A 327 6.86 -6.57 16.78
CA ILE A 327 7.47 -5.23 16.70
C ILE A 327 6.43 -4.14 16.94
N SER A 328 5.25 -4.25 16.33
CA SER A 328 4.15 -3.29 16.51
C SER A 328 3.67 -3.23 17.95
N LEU A 329 3.59 -4.36 18.63
CA LEU A 329 3.19 -4.41 20.04
C LEU A 329 4.25 -3.78 20.97
N VAL A 330 5.53 -4.02 20.74
CA VAL A 330 6.61 -3.35 21.50
C VAL A 330 6.50 -1.84 21.30
N GLU A 331 6.34 -1.37 20.07
CA GLU A 331 6.20 0.05 19.77
C GLU A 331 4.99 0.69 20.46
N LEU A 332 3.83 0.07 20.40
CA LEU A 332 2.61 0.60 21.00
C LEU A 332 2.62 0.51 22.53
N ALA A 333 3.20 -0.55 23.09
CA ALA A 333 3.31 -0.77 24.52
C ALA A 333 4.31 0.19 25.19
N THR A 334 5.39 0.55 24.50
CA THR A 334 6.41 1.47 25.04
C THR A 334 6.20 2.92 24.62
N GLY A 335 5.32 3.15 23.62
CA GLY A 335 5.14 4.45 22.99
C GLY A 335 6.28 4.83 22.03
N GLN A 336 7.28 3.97 21.83
CA GLN A 336 8.48 4.26 21.06
C GLN A 336 8.84 3.10 20.11
N PHE A 337 9.17 3.43 18.87
CA PHE A 337 9.68 2.43 17.93
C PHE A 337 10.99 1.82 18.45
N PRO A 338 11.14 0.48 18.46
CA PRO A 338 12.32 -0.17 19.08
C PRO A 338 13.66 0.26 18.49
N TYR A 339 13.70 0.55 17.19
CA TYR A 339 14.91 0.92 16.46
C TYR A 339 14.97 2.42 16.14
N LYS A 340 14.38 3.28 16.99
CA LYS A 340 14.31 4.74 16.80
C LYS A 340 15.65 5.44 16.62
N ASN A 341 16.75 4.84 17.13
CA ASN A 341 18.10 5.41 17.04
C ASN A 341 18.81 5.10 15.72
N CYS A 342 18.20 4.29 14.84
CA CYS A 342 18.71 4.04 13.51
C CYS A 342 18.37 5.21 12.59
N LYS A 343 19.35 5.64 11.80
CA LYS A 343 19.21 6.77 10.84
C LYS A 343 18.69 6.33 9.48
N THR A 344 18.86 5.06 9.15
CA THR A 344 18.49 4.48 7.85
C THR A 344 17.78 3.15 8.01
N ASP A 345 16.97 2.79 7.01
CA ASP A 345 16.34 1.46 6.94
C ASP A 345 17.38 0.35 6.95
N PHE A 346 18.55 0.57 6.33
CA PHE A 346 19.64 -0.39 6.33
C PHE A 346 20.18 -0.67 7.75
N GLU A 347 20.33 0.35 8.58
CA GLU A 347 20.71 0.16 9.99
C GLU A 347 19.65 -0.65 10.76
N VAL A 348 18.36 -0.40 10.52
CA VAL A 348 17.27 -1.20 11.12
C VAL A 348 17.39 -2.66 10.71
N LEU A 349 17.51 -2.95 9.41
CA LEU A 349 17.62 -4.31 8.89
C LEU A 349 18.87 -5.03 9.44
N THR A 350 19.99 -4.31 9.54
CA THR A 350 21.24 -4.84 10.12
C THR A 350 21.04 -5.22 11.59
N LYS A 351 20.42 -4.35 12.39
CA LYS A 351 20.11 -4.65 13.80
C LYS A 351 19.17 -5.83 13.96
N VAL A 352 18.13 -5.93 13.15
CA VAL A 352 17.20 -7.08 13.16
C VAL A 352 17.93 -8.39 12.92
N LEU A 353 18.96 -8.40 12.06
CA LEU A 353 19.75 -9.61 11.79
C LEU A 353 20.79 -9.91 12.86
N GLN A 354 21.44 -8.89 13.43
CA GLN A 354 22.61 -9.06 14.31
C GLN A 354 22.26 -9.05 15.79
N GLU A 355 21.38 -8.13 16.23
CA GLU A 355 21.05 -7.94 17.64
C GLU A 355 19.93 -8.88 18.11
N ASP A 356 19.81 -9.06 19.41
CA ASP A 356 18.66 -9.76 20.00
C ASP A 356 17.36 -8.98 19.74
N PRO A 357 16.21 -9.68 19.62
CA PRO A 357 14.94 -9.03 19.44
C PRO A 357 14.60 -8.07 20.59
N PRO A 358 13.88 -6.97 20.32
CA PRO A 358 13.43 -6.09 21.38
C PRO A 358 12.44 -6.81 22.29
N LEU A 359 12.58 -6.58 23.60
CA LEU A 359 11.69 -7.12 24.62
C LEU A 359 10.91 -5.97 25.29
N LEU A 360 9.78 -6.31 25.90
CA LEU A 360 9.06 -5.37 26.76
C LEU A 360 9.87 -5.08 28.03
N PRO A 361 10.07 -3.79 28.40
CA PRO A 361 10.81 -3.44 29.61
C PRO A 361 10.11 -3.95 30.87
N LEU A 362 10.85 -4.65 31.74
CA LEU A 362 10.34 -5.15 33.05
C LEU A 362 9.84 -4.02 33.94
N SER A 363 10.45 -2.84 33.84
CA SER A 363 10.10 -1.64 34.62
C SER A 363 8.71 -1.08 34.31
N MET A 364 8.10 -1.48 33.20
CA MET A 364 6.76 -0.99 32.80
C MET A 364 5.61 -1.82 33.39
N GLY A 365 5.88 -2.91 34.12
CA GLY A 365 4.89 -3.69 34.84
C GLY A 365 3.87 -4.45 33.98
N PHE A 366 4.23 -4.80 32.76
CA PHE A 366 3.40 -5.63 31.90
C PHE A 366 3.21 -7.05 32.47
N SER A 367 2.07 -7.67 32.21
CA SER A 367 1.81 -9.05 32.64
C SER A 367 2.82 -10.02 32.05
N LEU A 368 3.09 -11.11 32.77
CA LEU A 368 3.97 -12.18 32.29
C LEU A 368 3.43 -12.81 30.99
N ASP A 369 2.12 -12.90 30.86
CA ASP A 369 1.47 -13.40 29.64
C ASP A 369 1.78 -12.50 28.44
N PHE A 370 1.72 -11.18 28.61
CA PHE A 370 2.02 -10.24 27.53
C PHE A 370 3.52 -10.28 27.15
N GLN A 371 4.40 -10.31 28.15
CA GLN A 371 5.83 -10.43 27.91
C GLN A 371 6.18 -11.74 27.17
N SER A 372 5.57 -12.87 27.57
CA SER A 372 5.75 -14.17 26.93
C SER A 372 5.24 -14.14 25.48
N PHE A 373 4.05 -13.58 25.25
CA PHE A 373 3.46 -13.45 23.92
C PHE A 373 4.37 -12.67 22.96
N VAL A 374 4.85 -11.51 23.37
CA VAL A 374 5.76 -10.68 22.56
C VAL A 374 7.06 -11.41 22.27
N LYS A 375 7.64 -12.10 23.28
CA LYS A 375 8.85 -12.92 23.10
C LYS A 375 8.64 -14.02 22.08
N ASP A 376 7.52 -14.71 22.11
CA ASP A 376 7.17 -15.76 21.14
C ASP A 376 7.02 -15.19 19.72
N CYS A 377 6.34 -14.04 19.58
CA CYS A 377 6.23 -13.35 18.29
C CYS A 377 7.59 -12.94 17.70
N LEU A 378 8.52 -12.52 18.57
CA LEU A 378 9.85 -12.03 18.20
C LEU A 378 10.94 -13.12 18.25
N THR A 379 10.57 -14.39 18.12
CA THR A 379 11.53 -15.48 17.98
C THR A 379 12.22 -15.37 16.61
N LYS A 380 13.55 -15.16 16.58
CA LYS A 380 14.33 -14.96 15.34
C LYS A 380 14.27 -16.17 14.40
N ASP A 381 14.41 -17.39 14.93
CA ASP A 381 14.23 -18.59 14.14
C ASP A 381 12.75 -18.76 13.78
N HIS A 382 12.38 -18.41 12.55
CA HIS A 382 11.00 -18.48 12.06
C HIS A 382 10.39 -19.88 12.20
N ARG A 383 11.20 -20.96 12.22
CA ARG A 383 10.70 -22.34 12.38
C ARG A 383 10.17 -22.59 13.79
N LYS A 384 10.71 -21.88 14.80
CA LYS A 384 10.28 -21.93 16.20
C LYS A 384 9.20 -20.92 16.54
N ARG A 385 9.05 -19.86 15.71
CA ARG A 385 8.03 -18.83 15.89
C ARG A 385 6.64 -19.43 15.69
N PRO A 386 5.65 -19.18 16.58
CA PRO A 386 4.32 -19.79 16.49
C PRO A 386 3.56 -19.28 15.26
N LYS A 387 2.72 -20.14 14.69
CA LYS A 387 1.72 -19.80 13.67
C LYS A 387 0.45 -19.27 14.33
N TYR A 388 -0.47 -18.69 13.54
CA TYR A 388 -1.69 -18.04 14.05
C TYR A 388 -2.53 -18.93 14.96
N HIS A 389 -2.75 -20.20 14.63
CA HIS A 389 -3.50 -21.12 15.50
C HIS A 389 -2.86 -21.28 16.87
N LYS A 390 -1.52 -21.39 16.91
CA LYS A 390 -0.80 -21.53 18.17
C LYS A 390 -0.84 -20.24 18.99
N LEU A 391 -0.83 -19.08 18.31
CA LEU A 391 -1.01 -17.79 18.98
C LEU A 391 -2.40 -17.66 19.64
N LEU A 392 -3.46 -18.16 18.98
CA LEU A 392 -4.82 -18.14 19.54
C LEU A 392 -4.95 -18.99 20.82
N GLU A 393 -4.10 -19.99 21.00
CA GLU A 393 -4.04 -20.82 22.22
C GLU A 393 -3.26 -20.17 23.38
N HIS A 394 -2.49 -19.08 23.09
CA HIS A 394 -1.65 -18.44 24.09
C HIS A 394 -2.49 -17.79 25.19
N SER A 395 -2.04 -17.88 26.47
CA SER A 395 -2.74 -17.37 27.66
C SER A 395 -3.14 -15.90 27.53
N PHE A 396 -2.26 -15.08 26.95
CA PHE A 396 -2.52 -13.66 26.68
C PHE A 396 -3.75 -13.45 25.76
N ILE A 397 -3.83 -14.18 24.65
CA ILE A 397 -4.98 -14.09 23.71
C ILE A 397 -6.24 -14.60 24.39
N ARG A 398 -6.20 -15.80 25.03
CA ARG A 398 -7.36 -16.38 25.69
C ARG A 398 -7.91 -15.47 26.77
N ARG A 399 -7.04 -14.81 27.55
CA ARG A 399 -7.47 -13.83 28.55
C ARG A 399 -8.27 -12.70 27.91
N TYR A 400 -7.71 -12.01 26.90
CA TYR A 400 -8.34 -10.83 26.30
C TYR A 400 -9.45 -11.18 25.30
N GLU A 401 -9.58 -12.41 24.89
CA GLU A 401 -10.74 -12.88 24.12
C GLU A 401 -12.03 -12.82 24.97
N VAL A 402 -11.96 -13.25 26.22
CA VAL A 402 -13.12 -13.31 27.12
C VAL A 402 -13.24 -12.09 28.04
N GLN A 403 -12.15 -11.42 28.37
CA GLN A 403 -12.14 -10.26 29.26
C GLN A 403 -12.86 -9.08 28.60
N GLU A 404 -13.85 -8.53 29.29
CA GLU A 404 -14.46 -7.28 28.87
C GLU A 404 -13.51 -6.10 29.10
N VAL A 405 -13.33 -5.29 28.05
CA VAL A 405 -12.51 -4.08 28.06
C VAL A 405 -13.28 -2.99 27.30
N ASP A 406 -13.52 -1.89 27.97
CA ASP A 406 -14.15 -0.72 27.35
C ASP A 406 -13.14 0.01 26.45
N VAL A 407 -12.97 -0.50 25.22
CA VAL A 407 -12.15 0.12 24.19
C VAL A 407 -12.77 1.42 23.69
N ALA A 408 -14.11 1.47 23.58
CA ALA A 408 -14.85 2.63 23.09
C ALA A 408 -14.67 3.83 24.01
N GLY A 409 -14.93 3.69 25.32
CA GLY A 409 -14.76 4.75 26.30
C GLY A 409 -13.31 5.20 26.43
N TRP A 410 -12.35 4.26 26.39
CA TRP A 410 -10.93 4.61 26.37
C TRP A 410 -10.57 5.43 25.13
N PHE A 411 -11.01 5.02 23.95
CA PHE A 411 -10.73 5.70 22.68
C PHE A 411 -11.32 7.12 22.69
N GLN A 412 -12.60 7.27 23.07
CA GLN A 412 -13.27 8.57 23.17
C GLN A 412 -12.52 9.50 24.15
N GLY A 413 -12.18 9.00 25.32
CA GLY A 413 -11.42 9.79 26.31
C GLY A 413 -10.04 10.24 25.79
N VAL A 414 -9.36 9.42 24.96
CA VAL A 414 -8.11 9.85 24.30
C VAL A 414 -8.39 10.95 23.29
N MET A 415 -9.41 10.79 22.46
CA MET A 415 -9.74 11.76 21.41
C MET A 415 -10.10 13.11 22.02
N GLU A 416 -10.95 13.16 23.04
CA GLU A 416 -11.37 14.36 23.74
C GLU A 416 -10.18 15.10 24.42
N ARG A 417 -9.32 14.39 25.11
CA ARG A 417 -8.15 14.99 25.79
C ARG A 417 -7.11 15.53 24.81
N THR A 418 -7.11 15.06 23.59
CA THR A 418 -6.09 15.39 22.59
C THR A 418 -6.61 16.28 21.45
N GLU A 419 -7.91 16.60 21.45
CA GLU A 419 -8.45 17.67 20.63
C GLU A 419 -8.00 19.01 21.21
N SER A 420 -7.08 19.68 20.50
CA SER A 420 -6.60 21.02 20.90
C SER A 420 -7.76 22.01 20.91
N PRO A 421 -7.84 22.92 21.92
CA PRO A 421 -8.86 23.99 21.98
C PRO A 421 -8.81 25.00 20.80
N ARG A 422 -7.92 24.79 19.83
CA ARG A 422 -7.67 25.73 18.72
C ARG A 422 -8.65 25.66 17.55
N SER A 423 -9.58 24.71 17.52
CA SER A 423 -10.55 24.61 16.42
C SER A 423 -11.94 25.18 16.74
N SER A 424 -12.20 25.63 17.96
CA SER A 424 -13.51 26.20 18.36
C SER A 424 -13.55 27.70 18.57
N GLN A 425 -12.45 28.44 18.32
CA GLN A 425 -12.53 29.91 18.23
C GLN A 425 -12.82 30.33 16.79
N CYS A 426 -14.08 30.17 16.38
CA CYS A 426 -14.68 31.07 15.42
C CYS A 426 -14.73 32.46 16.10
N TYR A 427 -13.74 33.29 15.81
CA TYR A 427 -13.85 34.73 16.12
C TYR A 427 -15.09 35.27 15.42
N SER A 428 -16.04 35.80 16.19
CA SER A 428 -17.15 36.50 15.61
C SER A 428 -16.63 37.76 14.88
N PRO A 429 -17.26 38.18 13.76
CA PRO A 429 -16.79 39.32 12.96
C PRO A 429 -16.59 40.63 13.75
N HIS A 430 -17.20 40.74 14.93
CA HIS A 430 -17.06 41.92 15.83
C HIS A 430 -15.75 41.96 16.64
N GLN A 431 -15.04 40.86 16.81
CA GLN A 431 -13.76 40.82 17.56
C GLN A 431 -12.56 41.17 16.68
N LEU A 432 -12.65 41.08 15.37
CA LEU A 432 -11.59 41.47 14.45
C LEU A 432 -11.45 43.00 14.27
N GLN A 433 -12.51 43.78 14.53
CA GLN A 433 -12.45 45.26 14.42
C GLN A 433 -11.71 45.93 15.59
N SER A 434 -11.61 45.29 16.75
CA SER A 434 -10.91 45.88 17.91
C SER A 434 -9.40 45.72 17.91
N LEU A 435 -8.84 44.88 17.02
CA LEU A 435 -7.38 44.62 16.91
C LEU A 435 -6.67 45.55 15.89
N PHE A 436 -7.43 46.32 15.11
CA PHE A 436 -6.87 47.26 14.11
C PHE A 436 -7.07 48.73 14.48
N SER A 437 -7.50 49.04 15.72
CA SER A 437 -7.70 50.42 16.21
C SER A 437 -6.77 50.67 17.41
N ARG A 438 -5.48 50.47 17.23
CA ARG A 438 -4.43 51.08 18.09
C ARG A 438 -3.12 51.16 17.33
#